data_11b87cbdce950c781ce0e660d07b5e48
#
_entry.id   11b87cbdce950c781ce0e660d07b5e48
#
_cell.length_a   1.000
_cell.length_b   1.000
_cell.length_c   1.000
_cell.angle_alpha   90.00
_cell.angle_beta   90.00
_cell.angle_gamma   90.00
#
_symmetry.space_group_name_H-M   'P 1'
#
loop_
_entity.id
_entity.type
_entity.pdbx_description
1 polymer ?
#
loop_
_entity_poly.entity_id
_entity_poly.type
_entity_poly.pdbx_seq_one_letter_code
_entity_poly.pdbx_strand_id
1 'polypeptide(L)'
;MEDEQKKWLYWAIPVVVAVAIVAALYYGRSHRQAEQAKQTPAVTVPETPTPAAEPPVRNPLTEAPPPKPLPPLADSDPSLQESLGGVFGRALDPFLVPKNIVRHTVVTIDNLPRKKTAVQMWPVKPIGGELATTGEGEEITLSAANYARYEPVIKILQNTDTAQIATLYKQYYPLFQEAYVSLGYPNGYFNDRLVEVIDHLLATPDVPGPVELKRPSVNYVFADASLEELSSGQKALIRMGSANAAIVKAKLRELRDAIAKQEAAAD
;
A
#
# COMPACT_ATOMS: atom_id res chain seq x y z
N MET A 1 -14.66 -47.27 -44.70
CA MET A 1 -13.49 -47.32 -43.78
C MET A 1 -12.29 -46.46 -44.23
N GLU A 2 -12.30 -45.92 -45.46
CA GLU A 2 -11.18 -45.06 -45.94
C GLU A 2 -11.29 -43.58 -45.61
N ASP A 3 -12.46 -43.09 -45.23
CA ASP A 3 -12.67 -41.68 -44.98
C ASP A 3 -12.32 -41.20 -43.52
N GLU A 4 -12.25 -42.12 -42.57
CA GLU A 4 -11.88 -41.81 -41.19
C GLU A 4 -10.35 -41.66 -41.03
N GLN A 5 -9.56 -42.40 -41.86
CA GLN A 5 -8.08 -42.29 -41.77
C GLN A 5 -7.56 -40.97 -42.37
N LYS A 6 -8.30 -40.36 -43.34
CA LYS A 6 -7.89 -39.06 -43.91
C LYS A 6 -8.13 -37.90 -42.98
N LYS A 7 -9.16 -37.95 -42.14
CA LYS A 7 -9.46 -36.88 -41.19
C LYS A 7 -8.38 -36.72 -40.07
N TRP A 8 -7.78 -37.83 -39.64
CA TRP A 8 -6.70 -37.82 -38.65
C TRP A 8 -5.43 -37.13 -39.16
N LEU A 9 -5.16 -37.24 -40.48
CA LEU A 9 -3.99 -36.65 -41.12
C LEU A 9 -4.06 -35.11 -41.15
N TYR A 10 -5.26 -34.52 -41.24
CA TYR A 10 -5.46 -33.04 -41.25
C TYR A 10 -5.23 -32.39 -39.87
N TRP A 11 -5.36 -33.14 -38.80
CA TRP A 11 -5.09 -32.65 -37.44
C TRP A 11 -3.64 -32.89 -36.99
N ALA A 12 -2.95 -33.86 -37.58
CA ALA A 12 -1.54 -34.17 -37.25
C ALA A 12 -0.57 -33.12 -37.82
N ILE A 13 -0.88 -32.54 -39.00
CA ILE A 13 0.01 -31.57 -39.65
C ILE A 13 0.20 -30.28 -38.84
N PRO A 14 -0.84 -29.61 -38.31
CA PRO A 14 -0.63 -28.38 -37.54
C PRO A 14 0.09 -28.64 -36.19
N VAL A 15 -0.08 -29.82 -35.59
CA VAL A 15 0.62 -30.18 -34.35
C VAL A 15 2.12 -30.40 -34.61
N VAL A 16 2.48 -31.09 -35.70
CA VAL A 16 3.89 -31.29 -36.09
C VAL A 16 4.57 -29.99 -36.46
N VAL A 17 3.86 -29.07 -37.15
CA VAL A 17 4.37 -27.75 -37.50
C VAL A 17 4.56 -26.88 -36.24
N ALA A 18 3.65 -26.94 -35.27
CA ALA A 18 3.77 -26.20 -34.01
C ALA A 18 4.95 -26.71 -33.18
N VAL A 19 5.15 -28.02 -33.10
CA VAL A 19 6.30 -28.64 -32.41
C VAL A 19 7.62 -28.29 -33.11
N ALA A 20 7.67 -28.29 -34.44
CA ALA A 20 8.85 -27.88 -35.20
C ALA A 20 9.20 -26.41 -35.02
N ILE A 21 8.21 -25.50 -34.96
CA ILE A 21 8.42 -24.08 -34.66
C ILE A 21 8.95 -23.88 -33.23
N VAL A 22 8.40 -24.58 -32.25
CA VAL A 22 8.87 -24.49 -30.86
C VAL A 22 10.28 -25.06 -30.73
N ALA A 23 10.58 -26.16 -31.41
CA ALA A 23 11.93 -26.73 -31.44
C ALA A 23 12.94 -25.81 -32.16
N ALA A 24 12.56 -25.19 -33.26
CA ALA A 24 13.40 -24.22 -33.99
C ALA A 24 13.66 -22.95 -33.16
N LEU A 25 12.64 -22.44 -32.44
CA LEU A 25 12.79 -21.30 -31.55
C LEU A 25 13.66 -21.64 -30.33
N TYR A 26 13.54 -22.83 -29.79
CA TYR A 26 14.37 -23.31 -28.67
C TYR A 26 15.82 -23.51 -29.11
N TYR A 27 16.05 -24.15 -30.27
CA TYR A 27 17.40 -24.36 -30.83
C TYR A 27 18.06 -23.05 -31.26
N GLY A 28 17.30 -22.13 -31.85
CA GLY A 28 17.79 -20.80 -32.23
C GLY A 28 18.19 -19.95 -31.04
N ARG A 29 17.50 -20.08 -29.88
CA ARG A 29 17.85 -19.41 -28.65
C ARG A 29 19.11 -20.00 -28.00
N SER A 30 19.24 -21.32 -27.96
CA SER A 30 20.42 -21.99 -27.37
C SER A 30 21.70 -21.73 -28.18
N HIS A 31 21.60 -21.68 -29.54
CA HIS A 31 22.73 -21.33 -30.38
C HIS A 31 23.19 -19.87 -30.24
N ARG A 32 22.23 -18.92 -30.12
CA ARG A 32 22.60 -17.51 -29.88
C ARG A 32 23.25 -17.30 -28.52
N GLN A 33 22.83 -18.02 -27.50
CA GLN A 33 23.49 -17.97 -26.18
C GLN A 33 24.89 -18.59 -26.20
N ALA A 34 25.12 -19.64 -26.99
CA ALA A 34 26.42 -20.28 -27.13
C ALA A 34 27.42 -19.43 -27.96
N GLU A 35 26.94 -18.66 -28.96
CA GLU A 35 27.79 -17.70 -29.71
C GLU A 35 28.11 -16.45 -28.91
N GLN A 36 27.16 -15.94 -28.12
CA GLN A 36 27.41 -14.81 -27.21
C GLN A 36 28.40 -15.17 -26.09
N ALA A 37 28.42 -16.40 -25.63
CA ALA A 37 29.39 -16.88 -24.64
C ALA A 37 30.83 -16.99 -25.21
N LYS A 38 31.01 -17.07 -26.54
CA LYS A 38 32.33 -17.13 -27.20
C LYS A 38 32.91 -15.77 -27.55
N GLN A 39 32.15 -14.70 -27.45
CA GLN A 39 32.58 -13.32 -27.72
C GLN A 39 32.71 -12.51 -26.43
N THR A 40 33.28 -13.10 -25.39
CA THR A 40 33.62 -12.31 -24.20
C THR A 40 34.91 -11.53 -24.51
N PRO A 41 34.88 -10.20 -24.65
CA PRO A 41 36.08 -9.40 -24.63
C PRO A 41 36.77 -9.57 -23.27
N ALA A 42 38.11 -9.52 -23.24
CA ALA A 42 38.87 -9.60 -22.00
C ALA A 42 38.24 -8.71 -20.93
N VAL A 43 37.83 -9.32 -19.84
CA VAL A 43 37.23 -8.65 -18.67
C VAL A 43 38.32 -7.72 -18.13
N THR A 44 38.24 -6.43 -18.46
CA THR A 44 38.75 -5.39 -17.57
C THR A 44 37.97 -5.61 -16.26
N VAL A 45 38.69 -5.96 -15.19
CA VAL A 45 38.08 -6.12 -13.86
C VAL A 45 37.28 -4.83 -13.62
N PRO A 46 35.93 -4.88 -13.51
CA PRO A 46 35.19 -3.68 -13.15
C PRO A 46 35.68 -3.30 -11.75
N GLU A 47 36.12 -2.06 -11.59
CA GLU A 47 36.23 -1.48 -10.27
C GLU A 47 34.94 -1.85 -9.53
N THR A 48 35.07 -2.49 -8.36
CA THR A 48 33.94 -2.81 -7.47
C THR A 48 33.11 -1.52 -7.39
N PRO A 49 31.82 -1.53 -7.80
CA PRO A 49 31.02 -0.33 -7.70
C PRO A 49 31.08 0.13 -6.25
N THR A 50 31.61 1.32 -6.03
CA THR A 50 31.55 1.98 -4.73
C THR A 50 30.13 1.84 -4.26
N PRO A 51 29.85 1.23 -3.08
CA PRO A 51 28.49 1.09 -2.60
C PRO A 51 27.81 2.46 -2.74
N ALA A 52 26.71 2.52 -3.45
CA ALA A 52 25.94 3.75 -3.56
C ALA A 52 25.68 4.23 -2.13
N ALA A 53 26.09 5.47 -1.81
CA ALA A 53 25.93 6.02 -0.48
C ALA A 53 24.46 5.82 -0.07
N GLU A 54 24.24 5.19 1.09
CA GLU A 54 22.88 5.01 1.61
C GLU A 54 22.20 6.38 1.70
N PRO A 55 20.95 6.49 1.24
CA PRO A 55 20.24 7.76 1.33
C PRO A 55 20.23 8.24 2.79
N PRO A 56 20.52 9.50 3.07
CA PRO A 56 20.56 10.02 4.43
C PRO A 56 19.19 9.87 5.08
N VAL A 57 19.15 9.34 6.31
CA VAL A 57 17.92 9.25 7.11
C VAL A 57 17.48 10.67 7.47
N ARG A 58 16.29 11.05 7.03
CA ARG A 58 15.73 12.41 7.23
C ARG A 58 15.04 12.57 8.59
N ASN A 59 14.31 11.55 9.02
CA ASN A 59 13.53 11.55 10.25
C ASN A 59 13.95 10.37 11.14
N PRO A 60 15.17 10.43 11.75
CA PRO A 60 15.61 9.38 12.64
C PRO A 60 14.70 9.31 13.86
N LEU A 61 14.19 8.10 14.15
CA LEU A 61 13.44 7.87 15.38
C LEU A 61 14.40 7.63 16.53
N THR A 62 14.13 8.30 17.66
CA THR A 62 14.65 7.84 18.93
C THR A 62 13.80 6.64 19.34
N GLU A 63 14.37 5.44 19.27
CA GLU A 63 13.69 4.21 19.65
C GLU A 63 13.28 4.28 21.11
N ALA A 64 12.00 4.02 21.38
CA ALA A 64 11.55 3.77 22.74
C ALA A 64 11.77 2.28 23.00
N PRO A 65 12.63 1.90 23.98
CA PRO A 65 12.83 0.50 24.26
C PRO A 65 11.50 -0.16 24.61
N PRO A 66 11.15 -1.28 23.95
CA PRO A 66 9.93 -2.00 24.26
C PRO A 66 9.99 -2.51 25.69
N PRO A 67 8.86 -2.54 26.42
CA PRO A 67 8.81 -3.05 27.79
C PRO A 67 9.17 -4.54 27.89
N LYS A 68 9.10 -5.27 26.78
CA LYS A 68 9.50 -6.67 26.62
C LYS A 68 10.25 -6.82 25.30
N PRO A 69 11.17 -7.80 25.15
CA PRO A 69 11.78 -8.12 23.87
C PRO A 69 10.70 -8.36 22.80
N LEU A 70 10.87 -7.78 21.60
CA LEU A 70 9.94 -7.99 20.52
C LEU A 70 10.07 -9.43 20.00
N PRO A 71 8.94 -10.10 19.68
CA PRO A 71 8.97 -11.38 18.99
C PRO A 71 9.47 -11.18 17.55
N PRO A 72 9.90 -12.27 16.85
CA PRO A 72 10.16 -12.22 15.43
C PRO A 72 8.95 -11.68 14.65
N LEU A 73 9.18 -11.00 13.52
CA LEU A 73 8.12 -10.40 12.70
C LEU A 73 7.00 -11.40 12.33
N ALA A 74 7.36 -12.67 12.09
CA ALA A 74 6.38 -13.72 11.75
C ALA A 74 5.42 -14.05 12.90
N ASP A 75 5.85 -13.84 14.16
CA ASP A 75 5.12 -14.20 15.37
C ASP A 75 4.63 -12.95 16.14
N SER A 76 4.69 -11.77 15.51
CA SER A 76 4.44 -10.48 16.18
C SER A 76 2.97 -10.16 16.42
N ASP A 77 2.05 -10.80 15.70
CA ASP A 77 0.62 -10.47 15.73
C ASP A 77 -0.01 -10.51 17.13
N PRO A 78 0.19 -11.56 17.96
CA PRO A 78 -0.42 -11.60 19.30
C PRO A 78 0.05 -10.47 20.22
N SER A 79 1.36 -10.19 20.22
CA SER A 79 1.94 -9.12 21.04
C SER A 79 1.46 -7.74 20.59
N LEU A 80 1.40 -7.52 19.28
CA LEU A 80 0.92 -6.25 18.74
C LEU A 80 -0.59 -6.07 18.98
N GLN A 81 -1.41 -7.12 18.86
CA GLN A 81 -2.84 -7.08 19.18
C GLN A 81 -3.08 -6.72 20.67
N GLU A 82 -2.33 -7.32 21.59
CA GLU A 82 -2.39 -6.97 23.01
C GLU A 82 -2.09 -5.48 23.23
N SER A 83 -1.03 -4.98 22.58
CA SER A 83 -0.60 -3.58 22.70
C SER A 83 -1.59 -2.61 22.03
N LEU A 84 -2.15 -2.97 20.89
CA LEU A 84 -3.25 -2.22 20.24
C LEU A 84 -4.49 -2.16 21.14
N GLY A 85 -4.83 -3.26 21.82
CA GLY A 85 -5.89 -3.32 22.80
C GLY A 85 -5.64 -2.37 23.98
N GLY A 86 -4.39 -2.18 24.40
CA GLY A 86 -4.01 -1.20 25.42
C GLY A 86 -4.24 0.25 24.99
N VAL A 87 -4.02 0.58 23.72
CA VAL A 87 -4.16 1.94 23.17
C VAL A 87 -5.60 2.25 22.75
N PHE A 88 -6.25 1.34 22.04
CA PHE A 88 -7.58 1.56 21.41
C PHE A 88 -8.73 0.89 22.19
N GLY A 89 -8.42 0.16 23.23
CA GLY A 89 -9.39 -0.72 23.88
C GLY A 89 -9.88 -1.79 22.90
N ARG A 90 -11.10 -2.32 23.16
CA ARG A 90 -11.74 -3.31 22.29
C ARG A 90 -12.48 -2.70 21.09
N ALA A 91 -12.48 -1.38 20.98
CA ALA A 91 -13.19 -0.69 19.89
C ALA A 91 -12.59 -0.97 18.51
N LEU A 92 -11.29 -1.33 18.44
CA LEU A 92 -10.62 -1.68 17.20
C LEU A 92 -10.88 -3.12 16.73
N ASP A 93 -11.24 -4.05 17.64
CA ASP A 93 -11.37 -5.49 17.35
C ASP A 93 -12.26 -5.80 16.13
N PRO A 94 -13.44 -5.17 15.95
CA PRO A 94 -14.30 -5.44 14.81
C PRO A 94 -13.66 -5.11 13.46
N PHE A 95 -12.74 -4.16 13.45
CA PHE A 95 -12.12 -3.62 12.24
C PHE A 95 -10.76 -4.26 11.95
N LEU A 96 -10.06 -4.78 12.93
CA LEU A 96 -8.71 -5.31 12.76
C LEU A 96 -8.72 -6.62 11.95
N VAL A 97 -7.75 -6.78 11.05
CA VAL A 97 -7.37 -8.05 10.45
C VAL A 97 -6.25 -8.66 11.30
N PRO A 98 -6.51 -9.75 12.04
CA PRO A 98 -5.63 -10.20 13.12
C PRO A 98 -4.42 -11.03 12.65
N LYS A 99 -4.00 -10.87 11.40
CA LYS A 99 -2.87 -11.62 10.80
C LYS A 99 -2.01 -10.69 9.97
N ASN A 100 -0.69 -10.88 10.09
CA ASN A 100 0.33 -10.10 9.37
C ASN A 100 0.16 -8.59 9.55
N ILE A 101 -0.22 -8.14 10.73
CA ILE A 101 -0.63 -6.75 11.00
C ILE A 101 0.49 -5.78 10.60
N VAL A 102 1.74 -6.02 11.01
CA VAL A 102 2.88 -5.17 10.67
C VAL A 102 3.09 -5.12 9.16
N ARG A 103 3.16 -6.28 8.48
CA ARG A 103 3.38 -6.36 7.03
C ARG A 103 2.27 -5.67 6.26
N HIS A 104 1.01 -5.91 6.64
CA HIS A 104 -0.15 -5.28 6.01
C HIS A 104 -0.15 -3.77 6.21
N THR A 105 0.25 -3.29 7.39
CA THR A 105 0.37 -1.86 7.68
C THR A 105 1.43 -1.22 6.78
N VAL A 106 2.62 -1.80 6.69
CA VAL A 106 3.71 -1.29 5.84
C VAL A 106 3.31 -1.25 4.37
N VAL A 107 2.74 -2.35 3.84
CA VAL A 107 2.25 -2.42 2.46
C VAL A 107 1.16 -1.39 2.19
N THR A 108 0.23 -1.23 3.12
CA THR A 108 -0.86 -0.26 2.98
C THR A 108 -0.32 1.16 2.94
N ILE A 109 0.53 1.54 3.89
CA ILE A 109 1.15 2.87 3.95
C ILE A 109 1.91 3.15 2.66
N ASP A 110 2.77 2.24 2.20
CA ASP A 110 3.55 2.43 0.97
C ASP A 110 2.67 2.62 -0.28
N ASN A 111 1.47 2.03 -0.29
CA ASN A 111 0.54 2.09 -1.42
C ASN A 111 -0.46 3.26 -1.38
N LEU A 112 -0.67 3.93 -0.23
CA LEU A 112 -1.62 5.06 -0.13
C LEU A 112 -1.37 6.17 -1.16
N PRO A 113 -0.11 6.55 -1.51
CA PRO A 113 0.15 7.54 -2.56
C PRO A 113 -0.09 7.04 -3.99
N ARG A 114 -0.32 5.75 -4.19
CA ARG A 114 -0.55 5.17 -5.51
C ARG A 114 -2.03 5.30 -5.93
N LYS A 115 -2.30 5.13 -7.21
CA LYS A 115 -3.68 5.16 -7.77
C LYS A 115 -4.59 4.05 -7.23
N LYS A 116 -4.02 2.90 -6.85
CA LYS A 116 -4.74 1.72 -6.33
C LYS A 116 -4.00 1.12 -5.15
N THR A 117 -4.74 0.60 -4.18
CA THR A 117 -4.22 -0.19 -3.07
C THR A 117 -4.74 -1.62 -3.15
N ALA A 118 -3.94 -2.57 -2.69
CA ALA A 118 -4.35 -3.97 -2.59
C ALA A 118 -5.21 -4.16 -1.33
N VAL A 119 -6.53 -4.19 -1.47
CA VAL A 119 -7.50 -4.28 -0.34
C VAL A 119 -7.26 -5.53 0.52
N GLN A 120 -6.84 -6.64 -0.08
CA GLN A 120 -6.50 -7.88 0.64
C GLN A 120 -5.27 -7.74 1.57
N MET A 121 -4.48 -6.69 1.39
CA MET A 121 -3.32 -6.38 2.21
C MET A 121 -3.59 -5.29 3.25
N TRP A 122 -4.83 -4.91 3.47
CA TRP A 122 -5.16 -3.93 4.49
C TRP A 122 -5.09 -4.54 5.90
N PRO A 123 -4.52 -3.83 6.88
CA PRO A 123 -4.50 -4.27 8.27
C PRO A 123 -5.88 -4.15 8.94
N VAL A 124 -6.81 -3.48 8.28
CA VAL A 124 -8.19 -3.29 8.72
C VAL A 124 -9.18 -3.74 7.66
N LYS A 125 -10.32 -4.23 8.10
CA LYS A 125 -11.43 -4.60 7.22
C LYS A 125 -12.00 -3.34 6.56
N PRO A 126 -12.42 -3.42 5.30
CA PRO A 126 -13.16 -2.34 4.66
C PRO A 126 -14.41 -1.98 5.48
N ILE A 127 -14.75 -0.69 5.51
CA ILE A 127 -16.01 -0.26 6.10
C ILE A 127 -17.16 -0.89 5.32
N GLY A 128 -18.03 -1.62 6.03
CA GLY A 128 -19.11 -2.40 5.44
C GLY A 128 -20.12 -1.56 4.67
N GLY A 129 -20.92 -2.23 3.82
CA GLY A 129 -21.97 -1.63 2.98
C GLY A 129 -21.44 -1.05 1.67
N GLU A 130 -22.36 -0.77 0.76
CA GLU A 130 -22.08 -0.13 -0.51
C GLU A 130 -21.83 1.38 -0.36
N LEU A 131 -21.25 2.01 -1.37
CA LEU A 131 -21.11 3.45 -1.43
C LEU A 131 -22.51 4.08 -1.49
N ALA A 132 -22.86 4.87 -0.47
CA ALA A 132 -24.16 5.53 -0.42
C ALA A 132 -24.14 6.82 -1.23
N THR A 133 -25.03 6.93 -2.20
CA THR A 133 -25.17 8.07 -3.12
C THR A 133 -26.55 8.68 -3.05
N THR A 134 -26.70 9.90 -3.55
CA THR A 134 -27.97 10.61 -3.74
C THR A 134 -28.04 11.07 -5.18
N GLY A 135 -29.24 11.16 -5.77
CA GLY A 135 -29.43 11.51 -7.18
C GLY A 135 -29.42 10.30 -8.11
N GLU A 136 -29.72 10.53 -9.36
CA GLU A 136 -29.81 9.53 -10.42
C GLU A 136 -29.18 10.04 -11.73
N GLY A 137 -28.84 9.13 -12.64
CA GLY A 137 -28.30 9.47 -13.95
C GLY A 137 -26.96 10.19 -13.86
N GLU A 138 -26.90 11.42 -14.34
CA GLU A 138 -25.68 12.26 -14.35
C GLU A 138 -25.50 13.11 -13.08
N GLU A 139 -26.55 13.24 -12.26
CA GLU A 139 -26.56 14.05 -11.03
C GLU A 139 -26.35 13.20 -9.77
N ILE A 140 -25.37 12.30 -9.80
CA ILE A 140 -25.06 11.42 -8.68
C ILE A 140 -24.04 12.09 -7.77
N THR A 141 -24.32 12.17 -6.45
CA THR A 141 -23.39 12.70 -5.45
C THR A 141 -23.21 11.73 -4.27
N LEU A 142 -22.10 11.87 -3.53
CA LEU A 142 -21.95 11.21 -2.25
C LEU A 142 -23.00 11.70 -1.26
N SER A 143 -23.73 10.77 -0.64
CA SER A 143 -24.77 11.12 0.34
C SER A 143 -24.19 11.33 1.75
N ALA A 144 -24.94 12.02 2.61
CA ALA A 144 -24.62 12.13 4.03
C ALA A 144 -24.52 10.74 4.73
N ALA A 145 -25.32 9.77 4.29
CA ALA A 145 -25.27 8.40 4.78
C ALA A 145 -23.91 7.74 4.49
N ASN A 146 -23.24 8.10 3.38
CA ASN A 146 -21.90 7.62 3.11
C ASN A 146 -20.88 8.11 4.14
N TYR A 147 -20.99 9.37 4.57
CA TYR A 147 -20.11 9.96 5.57
C TYR A 147 -20.33 9.36 6.96
N ALA A 148 -21.59 9.08 7.32
CA ALA A 148 -21.97 8.45 8.59
C ALA A 148 -21.38 7.05 8.77
N ARG A 149 -21.10 6.32 7.68
CA ARG A 149 -20.46 5.00 7.74
C ARG A 149 -19.08 5.01 8.41
N TYR A 150 -18.37 6.12 8.35
CA TYR A 150 -17.05 6.29 8.94
C TYR A 150 -17.08 6.65 10.43
N GLU A 151 -18.22 7.09 10.96
CA GLU A 151 -18.35 7.53 12.36
C GLU A 151 -17.77 6.56 13.40
N PRO A 152 -17.96 5.23 13.31
CA PRO A 152 -17.38 4.33 14.31
C PRO A 152 -15.85 4.42 14.37
N VAL A 153 -15.19 4.48 13.21
CA VAL A 153 -13.72 4.59 13.14
C VAL A 153 -13.26 5.99 13.55
N ILE A 154 -13.99 7.03 13.15
CA ILE A 154 -13.70 8.41 13.55
C ILE A 154 -13.80 8.59 15.06
N LYS A 155 -14.81 8.00 15.70
CA LYS A 155 -14.95 8.00 17.18
C LYS A 155 -13.76 7.30 17.87
N ILE A 156 -13.26 6.21 17.31
CA ILE A 156 -12.05 5.55 17.83
C ILE A 156 -10.87 6.53 17.77
N LEU A 157 -10.63 7.18 16.62
CA LEU A 157 -9.54 8.13 16.45
C LEU A 157 -9.66 9.34 17.39
N GLN A 158 -10.86 9.89 17.56
CA GLN A 158 -11.10 11.01 18.46
C GLN A 158 -10.80 10.68 19.92
N ASN A 159 -11.13 9.46 20.35
CA ASN A 159 -10.97 8.99 21.71
C ASN A 159 -9.57 8.46 22.02
N THR A 160 -8.68 8.37 21.02
CA THR A 160 -7.33 7.82 21.20
C THR A 160 -6.32 8.96 21.26
N ASP A 161 -5.44 8.90 22.24
CA ASP A 161 -4.32 9.82 22.37
C ASP A 161 -3.24 9.46 21.34
N THR A 162 -2.91 10.43 20.50
CA THR A 162 -1.88 10.26 19.45
C THR A 162 -0.48 10.02 20.03
N ALA A 163 -0.18 10.52 21.23
CA ALA A 163 1.09 10.24 21.89
C ALA A 163 1.22 8.74 22.23
N GLN A 164 0.12 8.08 22.60
CA GLN A 164 0.13 6.63 22.83
C GLN A 164 0.34 5.86 21.52
N ILE A 165 -0.28 6.31 20.41
CA ILE A 165 -0.07 5.73 19.08
C ILE A 165 1.40 5.87 18.66
N ALA A 166 2.00 7.05 18.84
CA ALA A 166 3.39 7.31 18.52
C ALA A 166 4.34 6.47 19.38
N THR A 167 4.04 6.31 20.66
CA THR A 167 4.81 5.45 21.57
C THR A 167 4.76 4.00 21.14
N LEU A 168 3.58 3.48 20.85
CA LEU A 168 3.40 2.11 20.34
C LEU A 168 4.16 1.90 19.03
N TYR A 169 4.05 2.85 18.10
CA TYR A 169 4.79 2.82 16.84
C TYR A 169 6.30 2.74 17.06
N LYS A 170 6.86 3.60 17.93
CA LYS A 170 8.30 3.61 18.27
C LYS A 170 8.75 2.30 18.91
N GLN A 171 7.94 1.70 19.78
CA GLN A 171 8.24 0.42 20.41
C GLN A 171 8.31 -0.75 19.41
N TYR A 172 7.41 -0.76 18.42
CA TYR A 172 7.36 -1.81 17.40
C TYR A 172 8.13 -1.45 16.12
N TYR A 173 8.80 -0.29 16.09
CA TYR A 173 9.49 0.23 14.91
C TYR A 173 10.48 -0.77 14.27
N PRO A 174 11.29 -1.53 15.01
CA PRO A 174 12.19 -2.52 14.40
C PRO A 174 11.46 -3.51 13.48
N LEU A 175 10.23 -3.92 13.84
CA LEU A 175 9.42 -4.84 13.01
C LEU A 175 8.85 -4.16 11.77
N PHE A 176 8.45 -2.89 11.87
CA PHE A 176 8.02 -2.11 10.71
C PHE A 176 9.17 -1.90 9.72
N GLN A 177 10.37 -1.58 10.23
CA GLN A 177 11.57 -1.44 9.40
C GLN A 177 11.95 -2.77 8.73
N GLU A 178 11.94 -3.89 9.44
CA GLU A 178 12.19 -5.23 8.89
C GLU A 178 11.19 -5.57 7.77
N ALA A 179 9.90 -5.28 7.99
CA ALA A 179 8.86 -5.50 6.99
C ALA A 179 9.07 -4.63 5.75
N TYR A 180 9.51 -3.38 5.91
CA TYR A 180 9.78 -2.45 4.81
C TYR A 180 11.00 -2.89 3.97
N VAL A 181 12.08 -3.31 4.62
CA VAL A 181 13.24 -3.91 3.95
C VAL A 181 12.81 -5.14 3.15
N SER A 182 12.00 -6.02 3.76
CA SER A 182 11.46 -7.22 3.11
C SER A 182 10.53 -6.92 1.92
N LEU A 183 9.92 -5.74 1.87
CA LEU A 183 9.07 -5.29 0.76
C LEU A 183 9.88 -4.90 -0.49
N GLY A 184 11.21 -4.80 -0.38
CA GLY A 184 12.11 -4.52 -1.49
C GLY A 184 12.84 -3.17 -1.37
N TYR A 185 12.88 -2.58 -0.18
CA TYR A 185 13.58 -1.32 0.09
C TYR A 185 14.76 -1.55 1.06
N PRO A 186 15.85 -2.26 0.64
CA PRO A 186 16.93 -2.66 1.55
C PRO A 186 17.64 -1.48 2.21
N ASN A 187 17.72 -0.34 1.54
CA ASN A 187 18.35 0.90 2.05
C ASN A 187 17.31 1.97 2.41
N GLY A 188 16.03 1.58 2.48
CA GLY A 188 14.94 2.50 2.81
C GLY A 188 14.74 2.59 4.33
N TYR A 189 14.45 3.80 4.82
CA TYR A 189 14.08 4.04 6.21
C TYR A 189 12.56 4.23 6.31
N PHE A 190 11.87 3.32 6.98
CA PHE A 190 10.41 3.29 6.96
C PHE A 190 9.78 4.54 7.57
N ASN A 191 10.40 5.13 8.58
CA ASN A 191 9.86 6.35 9.18
C ASN A 191 9.89 7.53 8.21
N ASP A 192 10.93 7.64 7.36
CA ASP A 192 10.97 8.66 6.30
C ASP A 192 9.82 8.47 5.31
N ARG A 193 9.52 7.21 4.95
CA ARG A 193 8.40 6.87 4.09
C ARG A 193 7.06 7.18 4.73
N LEU A 194 6.90 6.89 6.01
CA LEU A 194 5.67 7.20 6.76
C LEU A 194 5.42 8.71 6.81
N VAL A 195 6.43 9.51 7.12
CA VAL A 195 6.32 10.99 7.14
C VAL A 195 5.95 11.51 5.76
N GLU A 196 6.62 11.04 4.68
CA GLU A 196 6.29 11.40 3.30
C GLU A 196 4.83 11.09 2.95
N VAL A 197 4.34 9.91 3.35
CA VAL A 197 2.95 9.50 3.09
C VAL A 197 1.96 10.36 3.89
N ILE A 198 2.29 10.70 5.13
CA ILE A 198 1.47 11.62 5.93
C ILE A 198 1.39 12.98 5.24
N ASP A 199 2.53 13.55 4.83
CA ASP A 199 2.56 14.84 4.13
C ASP A 199 1.74 14.81 2.83
N HIS A 200 1.85 13.73 2.07
CA HIS A 200 1.04 13.50 0.88
C HIS A 200 -0.48 13.46 1.18
N LEU A 201 -0.89 12.80 2.27
CA LEU A 201 -2.29 12.77 2.68
C LEU A 201 -2.79 14.11 3.21
N LEU A 202 -1.94 14.85 3.93
CA LEU A 202 -2.26 16.19 4.41
C LEU A 202 -2.49 17.20 3.28
N ALA A 203 -1.82 17.00 2.13
CA ALA A 203 -2.00 17.77 0.91
C ALA A 203 -3.31 17.47 0.15
N THR A 204 -4.18 16.56 0.65
CA THR A 204 -5.48 16.30 0.05
C THR A 204 -6.31 17.58 0.01
N PRO A 205 -6.86 18.00 -1.16
CA PRO A 205 -7.68 19.18 -1.25
C PRO A 205 -8.95 19.04 -0.39
N ASP A 206 -9.39 20.16 0.18
CA ASP A 206 -10.70 20.22 0.81
C ASP A 206 -11.75 20.45 -0.28
N VAL A 207 -12.74 19.57 -0.32
CA VAL A 207 -13.83 19.62 -1.29
C VAL A 207 -15.10 20.06 -0.57
N PRO A 208 -15.44 21.36 -0.57
CA PRO A 208 -16.67 21.85 0.04
C PRO A 208 -17.86 21.50 -0.86
N GLY A 209 -18.97 21.12 -0.24
CA GLY A 209 -20.22 20.82 -0.94
C GLY A 209 -20.37 19.36 -1.37
N PRO A 210 -21.36 19.07 -2.19
CA PRO A 210 -21.61 17.72 -2.67
C PRO A 210 -20.49 17.24 -3.60
N VAL A 211 -19.99 16.03 -3.36
CA VAL A 211 -18.98 15.40 -4.20
C VAL A 211 -19.69 14.67 -5.33
N GLU A 212 -19.58 15.18 -6.54
CA GLU A 212 -20.19 14.60 -7.74
C GLU A 212 -19.47 13.33 -8.18
N LEU A 213 -20.26 12.35 -8.60
CA LEU A 213 -19.79 11.05 -9.06
C LEU A 213 -20.30 10.73 -10.47
N LYS A 214 -19.53 9.88 -11.17
CA LYS A 214 -19.95 9.21 -12.41
C LYS A 214 -19.88 7.71 -12.23
N ARG A 215 -20.71 6.99 -12.98
CA ARG A 215 -20.70 5.52 -13.00
C ARG A 215 -20.45 5.00 -14.43
N PRO A 216 -19.22 5.12 -14.94
CA PRO A 216 -18.90 4.68 -16.30
C PRO A 216 -18.97 3.15 -16.46
N SER A 217 -18.94 2.40 -15.35
CA SER A 217 -19.03 0.94 -15.31
C SER A 217 -19.71 0.50 -14.02
N VAL A 218 -19.25 -0.58 -13.41
CA VAL A 218 -19.75 -1.08 -12.11
C VAL A 218 -19.38 -0.15 -10.96
N ASN A 219 -18.23 0.53 -11.03
CA ASN A 219 -17.69 1.35 -9.96
C ASN A 219 -17.99 2.84 -10.16
N TYR A 220 -18.22 3.55 -9.06
CA TYR A 220 -18.28 5.00 -9.05
C TYR A 220 -16.88 5.62 -9.08
N VAL A 221 -16.72 6.66 -9.88
CA VAL A 221 -15.53 7.53 -9.96
C VAL A 221 -15.95 8.98 -9.69
N PHE A 222 -15.01 9.85 -9.31
CA PHE A 222 -15.33 11.27 -9.20
C PHE A 222 -15.66 11.86 -10.58
N ALA A 223 -16.67 12.73 -10.64
CA ALA A 223 -17.02 13.44 -11.87
C ALA A 223 -15.94 14.42 -12.29
N ASP A 224 -15.31 15.09 -11.31
CA ASP A 224 -14.14 15.93 -11.49
C ASP A 224 -12.91 15.07 -11.77
N ALA A 225 -12.30 15.26 -12.95
CA ALA A 225 -11.12 14.53 -13.38
C ALA A 225 -9.91 14.80 -12.47
N SER A 226 -9.78 16.00 -11.91
CA SER A 226 -8.68 16.34 -11.01
C SER A 226 -8.77 15.56 -9.68
N LEU A 227 -9.97 15.33 -9.16
CA LEU A 227 -10.19 14.49 -7.99
C LEU A 227 -9.99 13.01 -8.30
N GLU A 228 -10.38 12.56 -9.50
CA GLU A 228 -10.17 11.15 -9.89
C GLU A 228 -8.68 10.82 -10.11
N GLU A 229 -7.89 11.81 -10.50
CA GLU A 229 -6.44 11.68 -10.64
C GLU A 229 -5.67 11.61 -9.30
N LEU A 230 -6.30 11.92 -8.18
CA LEU A 230 -5.69 11.82 -6.85
C LEU A 230 -5.32 10.37 -6.49
N SER A 231 -4.45 10.23 -5.50
CA SER A 231 -4.05 8.92 -4.98
C SER A 231 -5.21 8.20 -4.28
N SER A 232 -5.08 6.90 -4.07
CA SER A 232 -6.08 6.10 -3.36
C SER A 232 -6.32 6.61 -1.93
N GLY A 233 -5.25 7.02 -1.22
CA GLY A 233 -5.36 7.60 0.12
C GLY A 233 -6.08 8.94 0.13
N GLN A 234 -5.76 9.82 -0.80
CA GLN A 234 -6.44 11.12 -0.93
C GLN A 234 -7.92 10.94 -1.31
N LYS A 235 -8.22 10.04 -2.26
CA LYS A 235 -9.61 9.71 -2.61
C LYS A 235 -10.38 9.11 -1.44
N ALA A 236 -9.75 8.34 -0.58
CA ALA A 236 -10.39 7.83 0.65
C ALA A 236 -10.76 8.96 1.61
N LEU A 237 -9.87 9.96 1.80
CA LEU A 237 -10.16 11.12 2.62
C LEU A 237 -11.35 11.94 2.07
N ILE A 238 -11.43 12.16 0.76
CA ILE A 238 -12.57 12.87 0.15
C ILE A 238 -13.87 12.06 0.33
N ARG A 239 -13.83 10.73 0.13
CA ARG A 239 -15.02 9.87 0.27
C ARG A 239 -15.58 9.79 1.68
N MET A 240 -14.77 10.04 2.71
CA MET A 240 -15.29 10.07 4.09
C MET A 240 -15.96 11.40 4.47
N GLY A 241 -15.89 12.40 3.60
CA GLY A 241 -16.47 13.73 3.81
C GLY A 241 -15.53 14.68 4.55
N SER A 242 -15.71 16.00 4.32
CA SER A 242 -14.80 17.04 4.82
C SER A 242 -14.64 17.04 6.34
N ALA A 243 -15.73 16.87 7.09
CA ALA A 243 -15.69 16.84 8.56
C ALA A 243 -14.85 15.67 9.10
N ASN A 244 -15.05 14.45 8.59
CA ASN A 244 -14.27 13.28 8.98
C ASN A 244 -12.81 13.39 8.52
N ALA A 245 -12.60 13.88 7.30
CA ALA A 245 -11.26 14.12 6.77
C ALA A 245 -10.47 15.13 7.60
N ALA A 246 -11.11 16.19 8.11
CA ALA A 246 -10.49 17.17 8.98
C ALA A 246 -9.97 16.53 10.29
N ILE A 247 -10.76 15.64 10.89
CA ILE A 247 -10.36 14.91 12.10
C ILE A 247 -9.17 14.00 11.82
N VAL A 248 -9.22 13.24 10.70
CA VAL A 248 -8.09 12.37 10.30
C VAL A 248 -6.84 13.19 10.03
N LYS A 249 -6.95 14.30 9.28
CA LYS A 249 -5.82 15.20 9.01
C LYS A 249 -5.24 15.80 10.30
N ALA A 250 -6.07 16.14 11.29
CA ALA A 250 -5.58 16.62 12.59
C ALA A 250 -4.73 15.54 13.30
N LYS A 251 -5.23 14.31 13.37
CA LYS A 251 -4.50 13.18 13.95
C LYS A 251 -3.22 12.84 13.19
N LEU A 252 -3.22 12.96 11.86
CA LEU A 252 -2.01 12.79 11.05
C LEU A 252 -0.96 13.87 11.34
N ARG A 253 -1.35 15.14 11.56
CA ARG A 253 -0.42 16.21 11.97
C ARG A 253 0.20 15.90 13.34
N GLU A 254 -0.65 15.58 14.33
CA GLU A 254 -0.18 15.19 15.67
C GLU A 254 0.82 14.03 15.62
N LEU A 255 0.52 12.99 14.81
CA LEU A 255 1.41 11.85 14.64
C LEU A 255 2.72 12.24 13.96
N ARG A 256 2.63 13.02 12.87
CA ARG A 256 3.79 13.55 12.15
C ARG A 256 4.74 14.30 13.09
N ASP A 257 4.19 15.20 13.90
CA ASP A 257 4.98 16.01 14.86
C ASP A 257 5.67 15.14 15.91
N ALA A 258 5.07 13.99 16.27
CA ALA A 258 5.63 13.05 17.24
C ALA A 258 6.74 12.15 16.66
N ILE A 259 6.78 11.94 15.33
CA ILE A 259 7.71 10.99 14.69
C ILE A 259 8.67 11.64 13.67
N ALA A 260 8.38 12.84 13.18
CA ALA A 260 9.31 13.57 12.33
C ALA A 260 10.42 14.21 13.16
N LYS A 261 11.59 14.42 12.52
CA LYS A 261 12.64 15.23 13.11
C LYS A 261 12.10 16.64 13.34
N GLN A 262 12.13 17.11 14.56
CA GLN A 262 11.88 18.52 14.84
C GLN A 262 13.06 19.31 14.25
N GLU A 263 12.80 20.16 13.26
CA GLU A 263 13.77 21.20 12.89
C GLU A 263 13.98 22.04 14.16
N ALA A 264 15.22 22.05 14.66
CA ALA A 264 15.56 22.98 15.74
C ALA A 264 15.17 24.37 15.24
N ALA A 265 14.29 25.06 15.96
CA ALA A 265 13.96 26.44 15.68
C ALA A 265 15.30 27.17 15.57
N ALA A 266 15.59 27.71 14.40
CA ALA A 266 16.75 28.59 14.22
C ALA A 266 16.45 29.84 15.02
N ASP A 267 17.14 29.99 16.15
CA ASP A 267 17.19 31.24 16.93
C ASP A 267 17.87 32.35 16.11
#